data_ef564dc871dde507cda18bb561c5d915
#
_entry.id   ef564dc871dde507cda18bb561c5d915
#
_cell.length_a   1.000
_cell.length_b   1.000
_cell.length_c   1.000
_cell.angle_alpha   90.00
_cell.angle_beta   90.00
_cell.angle_gamma   90.00
#
_symmetry.space_group_name_H-M   'P 1'
#
loop_
_entity.id
_entity.type
_entity.pdbx_description
1 polymer ?
#
loop_
_entity_poly.entity_id
_entity_poly.type
_entity_poly.pdbx_seq_one_letter_code
_entity_poly.pdbx_strand_id
1 'polypeptide(L)'
;MLFLLTGDVQIGKTRWLERLAAELSGDGVQVAGVLAPGVWRVREPHEVPGERGLAGEGRFEKLGIDNVLLPGGERVPFARRRDLALAEGSFDPTSQSASAQLAWEIADEAIARVNAHFDRIAAELAAVPAGAPALPGEAGSRGYA
;
A
#
# COMPACT_ATOMS: atom_id res chain seq x y z
N MET A 1 10.80 -1.14 -18.52
CA MET A 1 9.39 -1.40 -18.94
C MET A 1 8.46 -0.92 -17.83
N LEU A 2 7.36 -0.24 -18.18
CA LEU A 2 6.37 0.27 -17.24
C LEU A 2 5.07 -0.53 -17.41
N PHE A 3 4.49 -0.99 -16.29
CA PHE A 3 3.18 -1.62 -16.26
C PHE A 3 2.20 -0.74 -15.48
N LEU A 4 0.96 -0.63 -15.95
CA LEU A 4 -0.12 0.06 -15.27
C LEU A 4 -1.19 -0.96 -14.86
N LEU A 5 -1.47 -1.04 -13.56
CA LEU A 5 -2.57 -1.82 -13.01
C LEU A 5 -3.77 -0.91 -12.78
N THR A 6 -4.83 -1.11 -13.56
CA THR A 6 -6.06 -0.33 -13.48
C THR A 6 -7.25 -1.21 -13.10
N GLY A 7 -8.36 -0.59 -12.73
CA GLY A 7 -9.60 -1.26 -12.37
C GLY A 7 -10.39 -0.45 -11.34
N ASP A 8 -11.61 -0.89 -11.08
CA ASP A 8 -12.52 -0.22 -10.16
C ASP A 8 -11.97 -0.15 -8.72
N VAL A 9 -12.53 0.76 -7.94
CA VAL A 9 -12.19 0.88 -6.52
C VAL A 9 -12.56 -0.42 -5.79
N GLN A 10 -11.69 -0.86 -4.87
CA GLN A 10 -11.89 -2.05 -4.04
C GLN A 10 -11.96 -3.40 -4.78
N ILE A 11 -11.54 -3.48 -6.04
CA ILE A 11 -11.48 -4.73 -6.80
C ILE A 11 -10.33 -5.67 -6.37
N GLY A 12 -9.46 -5.23 -5.46
CA GLY A 12 -8.36 -6.05 -4.93
C GLY A 12 -6.99 -5.79 -5.56
N LYS A 13 -6.79 -4.66 -6.24
CA LYS A 13 -5.49 -4.29 -6.85
C LYS A 13 -4.31 -4.36 -5.86
N THR A 14 -4.47 -3.76 -4.69
CA THR A 14 -3.41 -3.75 -3.67
C THR A 14 -3.10 -5.17 -3.18
N ARG A 15 -4.12 -5.98 -2.92
CA ARG A 15 -3.95 -7.38 -2.50
C ARG A 15 -3.26 -8.23 -3.58
N TRP A 16 -3.54 -7.94 -4.85
CA TRP A 16 -2.85 -8.59 -5.96
C TRP A 16 -1.37 -8.19 -6.00
N LEU A 17 -1.05 -6.89 -5.84
CA LEU A 17 0.33 -6.40 -5.77
C LEU A 17 1.10 -6.99 -4.58
N GLU A 18 0.47 -7.14 -3.42
CA GLU A 18 1.08 -7.79 -2.26
C GLU A 18 1.48 -9.24 -2.57
N ARG A 19 0.60 -10.00 -3.22
CA ARG A 19 0.90 -11.37 -3.65
C ARG A 19 1.99 -11.42 -4.69
N LEU A 20 1.93 -10.57 -5.70
CA LEU A 20 2.95 -10.50 -6.74
C LEU A 20 4.33 -10.19 -6.15
N ALA A 21 4.42 -9.21 -5.25
CA ALA A 21 5.68 -8.86 -4.58
C ALA A 21 6.24 -10.04 -3.78
N ALA A 22 5.38 -10.78 -3.08
CA ALA A 22 5.77 -11.97 -2.31
C ALA A 22 6.25 -13.11 -3.21
N GLU A 23 5.56 -13.39 -4.32
CA GLU A 23 5.93 -14.42 -5.29
C GLU A 23 7.27 -14.10 -5.94
N LEU A 24 7.45 -12.87 -6.45
CA LEU A 24 8.71 -12.43 -7.05
C LEU A 24 9.88 -12.50 -6.06
N SER A 25 9.66 -12.09 -4.82
CA SER A 25 10.69 -12.19 -3.77
C SER A 25 11.02 -13.65 -3.43
N GLY A 26 10.03 -14.54 -3.46
CA GLY A 26 10.22 -15.98 -3.28
C GLY A 26 11.04 -16.61 -4.40
N ASP A 27 10.94 -16.08 -5.61
CA ASP A 27 11.73 -16.50 -6.78
C ASP A 27 13.11 -15.83 -6.86
N GLY A 28 13.52 -15.10 -5.82
CA GLY A 28 14.81 -14.43 -5.73
C GLY A 28 14.90 -13.09 -6.48
N VAL A 29 13.79 -12.57 -6.97
CA VAL A 29 13.74 -11.24 -7.60
C VAL A 29 13.74 -10.16 -6.52
N GLN A 30 14.63 -9.18 -6.64
CA GLN A 30 14.60 -8.00 -5.77
C GLN A 30 13.39 -7.12 -6.11
N VAL A 31 12.48 -6.96 -5.15
CA VAL A 31 11.31 -6.09 -5.27
C VAL A 31 11.48 -4.91 -4.33
N ALA A 32 11.45 -3.70 -4.86
CA ALA A 32 11.55 -2.47 -4.09
C ALA A 32 10.39 -1.55 -4.40
N GLY A 33 10.00 -0.73 -3.44
CA GLY A 33 8.90 0.22 -3.60
C GLY A 33 8.04 0.34 -2.36
N VAL A 34 6.78 0.71 -2.58
CA VAL A 34 5.80 0.91 -1.51
C VAL A 34 4.48 0.24 -1.89
N LEU A 35 3.96 -0.58 -1.00
CA LEU A 35 2.59 -1.10 -1.06
C LEU A 35 1.72 -0.30 -0.07
N ALA A 36 0.47 -0.07 -0.41
CA ALA A 36 -0.46 0.73 0.39
C ALA A 36 -1.71 -0.07 0.82
N PRO A 37 -1.56 -1.09 1.69
CA PRO A 37 -2.69 -1.87 2.16
C PRO A 37 -3.64 -1.03 3.03
N GLY A 38 -4.94 -1.25 2.86
CA GLY A 38 -5.94 -0.68 3.74
C GLY A 38 -5.93 -1.32 5.12
N VAL A 39 -6.21 -0.53 6.14
CA VAL A 39 -6.49 -0.97 7.50
C VAL A 39 -8.01 -1.07 7.66
N TRP A 40 -8.51 -2.24 8.01
CA TRP A 40 -9.93 -2.55 8.05
C TRP A 40 -10.34 -3.09 9.40
N ARG A 41 -11.60 -2.81 9.79
CA ARG A 41 -12.23 -3.48 10.91
C ARG A 41 -13.59 -4.06 10.50
N VAL A 42 -14.02 -5.11 11.18
CA VAL A 42 -15.36 -5.64 11.06
C VAL A 42 -16.30 -4.77 11.90
N ARG A 43 -17.40 -4.32 11.30
CA ARG A 43 -18.45 -3.59 12.05
C ARG A 43 -19.26 -4.55 12.90
N GLU A 44 -19.55 -4.14 14.13
CA GLU A 44 -20.49 -4.88 14.97
C GLU A 44 -21.93 -4.73 14.43
N PRO A 45 -22.77 -5.75 14.55
CA PRO A 45 -24.11 -5.79 13.95
C PRO A 45 -25.04 -4.62 14.36
N HIS A 46 -24.78 -4.00 15.50
CA HIS A 46 -25.59 -2.88 16.04
C HIS A 46 -25.11 -1.49 15.59
N GLU A 47 -23.96 -1.42 14.90
CA GLU A 47 -23.40 -0.14 14.40
C GLU A 47 -23.98 0.28 13.04
N VAL A 48 -24.90 -0.51 12.48
CA VAL A 48 -25.52 -0.21 11.18
C VAL A 48 -26.98 0.20 11.38
N PRO A 49 -27.29 1.51 11.49
CA PRO A 49 -28.67 1.95 11.56
C PRO A 49 -29.34 1.81 10.19
N GLY A 50 -30.23 0.84 10.06
CA GLY A 50 -31.35 0.92 9.11
C GLY A 50 -31.10 0.62 7.65
N GLU A 51 -29.93 0.27 7.20
CA GLU A 51 -29.71 -0.14 5.81
C GLU A 51 -29.73 -1.68 5.69
N ARG A 52 -30.75 -2.17 5.00
CA ARG A 52 -30.75 -3.51 4.41
C ARG A 52 -29.75 -3.49 3.24
N GLY A 53 -28.46 -3.31 3.56
CA GLY A 53 -27.40 -3.40 2.61
C GLY A 53 -27.22 -4.83 2.13
N LEU A 54 -26.99 -4.99 0.83
CA LEU A 54 -26.58 -6.22 0.19
C LEU A 54 -25.49 -6.91 1.02
N ALA A 55 -25.66 -8.18 1.28
CA ALA A 55 -24.76 -8.98 2.11
C ALA A 55 -23.32 -8.86 1.63
N GLY A 56 -22.49 -8.10 2.35
CA GLY A 56 -21.05 -7.97 2.09
C GLY A 56 -20.47 -6.57 2.25
N GLU A 57 -21.09 -5.51 1.73
CA GLU A 57 -20.50 -4.16 1.69
C GLU A 57 -20.58 -3.40 3.02
N GLY A 58 -21.53 -3.69 3.89
CA GLY A 58 -21.68 -3.03 5.19
C GLY A 58 -20.85 -3.61 6.34
N ARG A 59 -20.20 -4.76 6.13
CA ARG A 59 -19.56 -5.51 7.22
C ARG A 59 -18.14 -5.03 7.56
N PHE A 60 -17.47 -4.38 6.63
CA PHE A 60 -16.09 -3.91 6.81
C PHE A 60 -16.02 -2.39 6.74
N GLU A 61 -15.25 -1.81 7.62
CA GLU A 61 -14.99 -0.39 7.69
C GLU A 61 -13.51 -0.12 7.48
N LYS A 62 -13.18 0.76 6.52
CA LYS A 62 -11.80 1.20 6.30
C LYS A 62 -11.45 2.29 7.30
N LEU A 63 -10.44 2.03 8.12
CA LEU A 63 -9.97 2.93 9.17
C LEU A 63 -8.78 3.79 8.72
N GLY A 64 -7.97 3.25 7.82
CA GLY A 64 -6.73 3.88 7.40
C GLY A 64 -6.05 3.17 6.24
N ILE A 65 -4.85 3.62 5.98
CA ILE A 65 -3.93 3.05 4.99
C ILE A 65 -2.55 3.00 5.64
N ASP A 66 -1.91 1.84 5.58
CA ASP A 66 -0.50 1.71 5.92
C ASP A 66 0.33 1.72 4.64
N ASN A 67 1.60 2.10 4.74
CA ASN A 67 2.58 1.86 3.69
C ASN A 67 3.55 0.77 4.13
N VAL A 68 3.78 -0.21 3.25
CA VAL A 68 4.78 -1.26 3.45
C VAL A 68 5.96 -0.96 2.54
N LEU A 69 7.11 -0.72 3.15
CA LEU A 69 8.35 -0.35 2.46
C LEU A 69 9.11 -1.61 2.06
N LEU A 70 9.22 -1.85 0.75
CA LEU A 70 9.93 -3.02 0.21
C LEU A 70 11.38 -2.67 -0.16
N PRO A 71 12.34 -3.58 0.00
CA PRO A 71 12.21 -5.00 0.35
C PRO A 71 12.08 -5.29 1.85
N GLY A 72 12.37 -4.35 2.73
CA GLY A 72 12.47 -4.59 4.18
C GLY A 72 11.17 -5.01 4.87
N GLY A 73 10.02 -4.67 4.27
CA GLY A 73 8.71 -5.02 4.83
C GLY A 73 8.28 -4.14 6.01
N GLU A 74 8.99 -3.05 6.28
CA GLU A 74 8.62 -2.10 7.32
C GLU A 74 7.24 -1.51 7.03
N ARG A 75 6.37 -1.52 8.04
CA ARG A 75 5.02 -0.99 7.95
C ARG A 75 4.96 0.39 8.62
N VAL A 76 4.54 1.39 7.86
CA VAL A 76 4.39 2.77 8.31
C VAL A 76 2.90 3.12 8.30
N PRO A 77 2.27 3.44 9.44
CA PRO A 77 0.95 4.05 9.46
C PRO A 77 0.98 5.34 8.65
N PHE A 78 0.22 5.40 7.55
CA PHE A 78 0.32 6.49 6.58
C PHE A 78 -0.87 7.43 6.61
N ALA A 79 -2.07 6.88 6.51
CA ALA A 79 -3.30 7.66 6.50
C ALA A 79 -4.30 7.12 7.52
N ARG A 80 -4.96 8.01 8.22
CA ARG A 80 -6.07 7.74 9.13
C ARG A 80 -7.32 8.45 8.62
N ARG A 81 -8.47 7.83 8.68
CA ARG A 81 -9.71 8.51 8.33
C ARG A 81 -9.91 9.73 9.22
N ARG A 82 -10.22 10.87 8.62
CA ARG A 82 -10.21 12.17 9.30
C ARG A 82 -11.16 12.25 10.50
N ASP A 83 -12.35 11.67 10.38
CA ASP A 83 -13.32 11.63 11.48
C ASP A 83 -12.79 10.86 12.70
N LEU A 84 -12.06 9.76 12.45
CA LEU A 84 -11.41 8.99 13.51
C LEU A 84 -10.23 9.74 14.12
N ALA A 85 -9.40 10.37 13.31
CA ALA A 85 -8.28 11.19 13.77
C ALA A 85 -8.76 12.35 14.65
N LEU A 86 -9.86 13.00 14.29
CA LEU A 86 -10.51 14.02 15.12
C LEU A 86 -11.02 13.47 16.45
N ALA A 87 -11.71 12.32 16.42
CA ALA A 87 -12.23 11.68 17.62
C ALA A 87 -11.13 11.18 18.58
N GLU A 88 -10.01 10.72 18.05
CA GLU A 88 -8.86 10.22 18.81
C GLU A 88 -7.90 11.33 19.26
N GLY A 89 -8.06 12.55 18.76
CA GLY A 89 -7.17 13.68 19.05
C GLY A 89 -5.83 13.64 18.33
N SER A 90 -5.71 12.82 17.30
CA SER A 90 -4.49 12.69 16.46
C SER A 90 -4.53 13.58 15.21
N PHE A 91 -5.61 14.33 15.00
CA PHE A 91 -5.72 15.24 13.87
C PHE A 91 -4.82 16.47 14.06
N ASP A 92 -3.98 16.74 13.05
CA ASP A 92 -3.15 17.94 13.01
C ASP A 92 -3.73 18.96 12.00
N PRO A 93 -4.30 20.08 12.49
CA PRO A 93 -4.87 21.09 11.60
C PRO A 93 -3.83 21.82 10.74
N THR A 94 -2.54 21.66 11.04
CA THR A 94 -1.42 22.28 10.31
C THR A 94 -0.80 21.35 9.28
N SER A 95 -1.23 20.08 9.21
CA SER A 95 -0.72 19.10 8.25
C SER A 95 -1.05 19.48 6.80
N GLN A 96 -0.28 18.97 5.86
CA GLN A 96 -0.52 19.15 4.43
C GLN A 96 -1.89 18.59 4.02
N SER A 97 -2.29 17.45 4.58
CA SER A 97 -3.57 16.81 4.32
C SER A 97 -4.75 17.66 4.84
N ALA A 98 -4.60 18.31 5.99
CA ALA A 98 -5.59 19.22 6.53
C ALA A 98 -5.74 20.46 5.64
N SER A 99 -4.63 21.05 5.20
CA SER A 99 -4.62 22.20 4.29
C SER A 99 -5.26 21.88 2.94
N ALA A 100 -5.08 20.66 2.43
CA ALA A 100 -5.70 20.16 1.21
C ALA A 100 -7.14 19.68 1.39
N GLN A 101 -7.70 19.75 2.61
CA GLN A 101 -9.05 19.30 2.96
C GLN A 101 -9.34 17.84 2.58
N LEU A 102 -8.36 16.96 2.71
CA LEU A 102 -8.53 15.55 2.41
C LEU A 102 -9.47 14.87 3.41
N ALA A 103 -10.15 13.82 2.96
CA ALA A 103 -10.93 12.93 3.82
C ALA A 103 -10.06 12.07 4.76
N TRP A 104 -8.76 12.07 4.53
CA TRP A 104 -7.75 11.33 5.26
C TRP A 104 -6.76 12.28 5.93
N GLU A 105 -6.45 12.01 7.18
CA GLU A 105 -5.30 12.62 7.86
C GLU A 105 -4.05 11.83 7.50
N ILE A 106 -3.08 12.52 6.92
CA ILE A 106 -1.78 11.95 6.55
C ILE A 106 -0.71 12.70 7.34
N ALA A 107 0.03 12.00 8.17
CA ALA A 107 1.11 12.60 8.95
C ALA A 107 2.26 13.04 8.03
N ASP A 108 2.71 14.27 8.16
CA ASP A 108 3.83 14.81 7.37
C ASP A 108 5.11 14.00 7.57
N GLU A 109 5.32 13.46 8.77
CA GLU A 109 6.42 12.54 9.06
C GLU A 109 6.33 11.24 8.25
N ALA A 110 5.13 10.68 8.07
CA ALA A 110 4.93 9.49 7.26
C ALA A 110 5.24 9.76 5.78
N ILE A 111 4.85 10.94 5.27
CA ILE A 111 5.22 11.39 3.92
C ILE A 111 6.75 11.47 3.78
N ALA A 112 7.41 12.10 4.74
CA ALA A 112 8.87 12.23 4.74
C ALA A 112 9.58 10.87 4.74
N ARG A 113 9.10 9.90 5.52
CA ARG A 113 9.65 8.52 5.55
C ARG A 113 9.50 7.80 4.21
N VAL A 114 8.35 7.91 3.57
CA VAL A 114 8.09 7.30 2.26
C VAL A 114 8.98 7.95 1.19
N ASN A 115 9.11 9.27 1.19
CA ASN A 115 9.98 9.97 0.27
C ASN A 115 11.45 9.57 0.45
N ALA A 116 11.94 9.50 1.69
CA ALA A 116 13.30 9.04 1.98
C ALA A 116 13.54 7.58 1.53
N HIS A 117 12.50 6.73 1.57
CA HIS A 117 12.58 5.38 1.05
C HIS A 117 12.74 5.35 -0.47
N PHE A 118 11.98 6.15 -1.20
CA PHE A 118 12.14 6.28 -2.66
C PHE A 118 13.50 6.86 -3.03
N ASP A 119 14.03 7.83 -2.28
CA ASP A 119 15.35 8.40 -2.51
C ASP A 119 16.45 7.32 -2.37
N ARG A 120 16.33 6.44 -1.38
CA ARG A 120 17.25 5.30 -1.22
C ARG A 120 17.18 4.34 -2.39
N ILE A 121 15.97 3.96 -2.84
CA ILE A 121 15.78 3.09 -4.00
C ILE A 121 16.41 3.73 -5.25
N ALA A 122 16.19 5.03 -5.47
CA ALA A 122 16.76 5.75 -6.59
C ALA A 122 18.30 5.75 -6.54
N ALA A 123 18.89 5.96 -5.36
CA ALA A 123 20.34 5.90 -5.17
C ALA A 123 20.92 4.51 -5.42
N GLU A 124 20.25 3.46 -4.95
CA GLU A 124 20.66 2.07 -5.19
C GLU A 124 20.60 1.71 -6.68
N LEU A 125 19.54 2.11 -7.38
CA LEU A 125 19.41 1.89 -8.82
C LEU A 125 20.48 2.65 -9.62
N ALA A 126 20.82 3.87 -9.22
CA ALA A 126 21.87 4.66 -9.85
C ALA A 126 23.28 4.08 -9.63
N ALA A 127 23.50 3.33 -8.55
CA ALA A 127 24.76 2.66 -8.23
C ALA A 127 24.97 1.35 -9.01
N VAL A 128 23.94 0.80 -9.67
CA VAL A 128 24.06 -0.39 -10.51
C VAL A 128 24.82 -0.02 -11.78
N PRO A 129 25.98 -0.67 -12.11
CA PRO A 129 26.72 -0.36 -13.33
C PRO A 129 25.86 -0.61 -14.57
N ALA A 130 25.89 0.34 -15.52
CA ALA A 130 25.25 0.14 -16.82
C ALA A 130 25.93 -1.06 -17.52
N GLY A 131 25.20 -2.17 -17.66
CA GLY A 131 25.69 -3.40 -18.28
C GLY A 131 25.86 -4.59 -17.35
N ALA A 132 25.43 -4.52 -16.10
CA ALA A 132 25.25 -5.73 -15.31
C ALA A 132 24.25 -6.66 -16.02
N PRO A 133 24.62 -7.90 -16.38
CA PRO A 133 23.68 -8.80 -17.06
C PRO A 133 22.49 -9.04 -16.14
N ALA A 134 21.30 -8.93 -16.69
CA ALA A 134 20.13 -9.48 -16.03
C ALA A 134 20.47 -10.95 -15.71
N LEU A 135 20.33 -11.34 -14.44
CA LEU A 135 20.53 -12.73 -14.05
C LEU A 135 19.72 -13.59 -15.01
N PRO A 136 20.34 -14.61 -15.67
CA PRO A 136 19.61 -15.46 -16.57
C PRO A 136 18.52 -16.17 -15.74
N GLY A 137 17.26 -15.81 -15.97
CA GLY A 137 16.17 -16.65 -15.57
C GLY A 137 16.39 -17.99 -16.27
N GLU A 138 16.71 -19.01 -15.52
CA GLU A 138 16.70 -20.38 -16.05
C GLU A 138 15.28 -20.63 -16.58
N ALA A 139 15.18 -20.65 -17.88
CA ALA A 139 13.99 -21.09 -18.59
C ALA A 139 13.80 -22.58 -18.28
N GLY A 140 13.23 -22.87 -17.13
CA GLY A 140 12.69 -24.18 -16.79
C GLY A 140 11.50 -24.47 -17.68
N SER A 141 11.75 -25.01 -18.85
CA SER A 141 10.80 -25.67 -19.72
C SER A 141 10.09 -26.76 -18.90
N ARG A 142 8.91 -26.47 -18.36
CA ARG A 142 7.95 -27.51 -17.96
C ARG A 142 6.88 -27.54 -19.04
N GLY A 143 7.06 -28.49 -19.96
CA GLY A 143 6.04 -28.89 -20.90
C GLY A 143 4.79 -29.36 -20.16
N TYR A 144 3.66 -28.79 -20.52
CA TYR A 144 2.36 -29.38 -20.22
C TYR A 144 2.09 -30.45 -21.27
N ALA A 145 2.06 -31.70 -20.82
CA ALA A 145 1.45 -32.80 -21.54
C ALA A 145 -0.03 -32.89 -21.15
#